data_844ab34aa699c0f10505f3f6429618a2
#
_entry.id   844ab34aa699c0f10505f3f6429618a2
#
_cell.length_a   1.000
_cell.length_b   1.000
_cell.length_c   1.000
_cell.angle_alpha   90.00
_cell.angle_beta   90.00
_cell.angle_gamma   90.00
#
_symmetry.space_group_name_H-M   'P 1'
#
loop_
_entity.id
_entity.type
_entity.pdbx_description
1 polymer ?
#
loop_
_entity_poly.entity_id
_entity_poly.type
_entity_poly.pdbx_seq_one_letter_code
_entity_poly.pdbx_strand_id
1 'polypeptide(L)'
;RTATTSAISSGPMSGLKTMVTGGWIPITLGAVLLLVLTTWHTGRALTAARLADQALPITDFAAKLGEKAPQRGPGVGLYLGSNPDVVPQSLSSHLRHARVLPEHVCVLAVEVHSRPHVPEEERLTADRLANGLWQLKINLGFTDDVDVPAELARGGTELTGLDFTNASYVLGRETLRVTDRPGMAQWREHLFVVMLRNATTADAFFKLPPEQTIELGVQVEI
;
A
#
# COMPACT_ATOMS: atom_id res chain seq x y z
N ARG A 1 42.03 5.45 63.58
CA ARG A 1 41.52 4.32 62.76
C ARG A 1 41.16 4.86 61.39
N THR A 2 42.07 4.64 60.47
CA THR A 2 41.97 5.03 59.07
C THR A 2 41.16 3.99 58.31
N ALA A 3 40.01 4.40 57.71
CA ALA A 3 39.26 3.59 56.78
C ALA A 3 39.82 3.80 55.36
N THR A 4 40.40 2.74 54.81
CA THR A 4 40.91 2.71 53.45
C THR A 4 39.75 2.41 52.49
N THR A 5 39.29 3.40 51.76
CA THR A 5 38.34 3.22 50.66
C THR A 5 39.09 2.66 49.45
N SER A 6 38.89 1.39 49.15
CA SER A 6 39.42 0.78 47.93
C SER A 6 38.54 1.19 46.75
N ALA A 7 39.04 2.12 45.92
CA ALA A 7 38.44 2.42 44.63
C ALA A 7 38.59 1.20 43.70
N ILE A 8 37.49 0.57 43.36
CA ILE A 8 37.44 -0.47 42.32
C ILE A 8 37.60 0.24 40.97
N SER A 9 38.82 0.24 40.47
CA SER A 9 39.13 0.63 39.09
C SER A 9 38.60 -0.47 38.16
N SER A 10 37.39 -0.30 37.67
CA SER A 10 36.84 -1.11 36.56
C SER A 10 37.51 -0.64 35.26
N GLY A 11 38.66 -1.25 34.94
CA GLY A 11 39.43 -0.94 33.73
C GLY A 11 38.65 -1.35 32.45
N PRO A 12 39.06 -0.81 31.27
CA PRO A 12 38.40 -1.03 29.97
C PRO A 12 38.32 -2.50 29.52
N MET A 13 39.08 -3.39 30.20
CA MET A 13 39.07 -4.84 29.93
C MET A 13 37.83 -5.59 30.42
N SER A 14 36.99 -4.99 31.26
CA SER A 14 35.74 -5.63 31.70
C SER A 14 34.68 -5.64 30.57
N GLY A 15 34.64 -4.59 29.74
CA GLY A 15 33.73 -4.51 28.60
C GLY A 15 34.04 -5.53 27.49
N LEU A 16 35.32 -5.81 27.27
CA LEU A 16 35.73 -6.80 26.25
C LEU A 16 35.38 -8.24 26.66
N LYS A 17 35.49 -8.57 27.95
CA LYS A 17 35.07 -9.89 28.47
C LYS A 17 33.57 -10.10 28.40
N THR A 18 32.79 -9.05 28.63
CA THR A 18 31.29 -9.12 28.50
C THR A 18 30.85 -9.30 27.06
N MET A 19 31.58 -8.73 26.09
CA MET A 19 31.32 -8.98 24.67
C MET A 19 31.57 -10.44 24.27
N VAL A 20 32.64 -11.06 24.78
CA VAL A 20 32.96 -12.46 24.44
C VAL A 20 32.04 -13.45 25.15
N THR A 21 31.48 -13.12 26.33
CA THR A 21 30.63 -14.01 27.12
C THR A 21 29.12 -13.90 26.85
N GLY A 22 28.67 -13.06 25.90
CA GLY A 22 27.23 -12.98 25.55
C GLY A 22 26.79 -11.64 24.95
N GLY A 23 27.61 -10.58 25.02
CA GLY A 23 27.27 -9.27 24.47
C GLY A 23 27.16 -9.23 22.94
N TRP A 24 27.68 -10.22 22.24
CA TRP A 24 27.57 -10.34 20.78
C TRP A 24 26.15 -10.70 20.33
N ILE A 25 25.35 -11.42 21.16
CA ILE A 25 23.99 -11.85 20.82
C ILE A 25 23.06 -10.66 20.53
N PRO A 26 22.92 -9.66 21.43
CA PRO A 26 22.07 -8.50 21.15
C PRO A 26 22.60 -7.65 19.99
N ILE A 27 23.91 -7.56 19.78
CA ILE A 27 24.51 -6.84 18.66
C ILE A 27 24.16 -7.54 17.34
N THR A 28 24.31 -8.85 17.27
CA THR A 28 23.95 -9.64 16.08
C THR A 28 22.46 -9.55 15.78
N LEU A 29 21.61 -9.68 16.80
CA LEU A 29 20.16 -9.53 16.65
C LEU A 29 19.80 -8.12 16.14
N GLY A 30 20.42 -7.08 16.72
CA GLY A 30 20.21 -5.71 16.26
C GLY A 30 20.64 -5.49 14.81
N ALA A 31 21.79 -6.06 14.42
CA ALA A 31 22.26 -6.01 13.03
C ALA A 31 21.32 -6.72 12.05
N VAL A 32 20.79 -7.89 12.41
CA VAL A 32 19.81 -8.61 11.60
C VAL A 32 18.51 -7.81 11.46
N LEU A 33 18.00 -7.27 12.56
CA LEU A 33 16.78 -6.42 12.52
C LEU A 33 16.99 -5.18 11.66
N LEU A 34 18.12 -4.50 11.81
CA LEU A 34 18.46 -3.33 10.98
C LEU A 34 18.53 -3.69 9.49
N LEU A 35 19.12 -4.84 9.18
CA LEU A 35 19.19 -5.34 7.80
C LEU A 35 17.79 -5.61 7.22
N VAL A 36 16.91 -6.27 7.98
CA VAL A 36 15.52 -6.54 7.57
C VAL A 36 14.77 -5.23 7.36
N LEU A 37 14.82 -4.31 8.32
CA LEU A 37 14.13 -3.01 8.23
C LEU A 37 14.64 -2.15 7.07
N THR A 38 15.95 -2.06 6.88
CA THR A 38 16.55 -1.30 5.77
C THR A 38 16.24 -1.94 4.42
N THR A 39 16.21 -3.27 4.35
CA THR A 39 15.82 -3.99 3.12
C THR A 39 14.37 -3.72 2.78
N TRP A 40 13.45 -3.80 3.76
CA TRP A 40 12.05 -3.46 3.57
C TRP A 40 11.86 -2.03 3.09
N HIS A 41 12.44 -1.06 3.79
CA HIS A 41 12.33 0.36 3.45
C HIS A 41 12.83 0.64 2.03
N THR A 42 14.03 0.13 1.68
CA THR A 42 14.60 0.33 0.34
C THR A 42 13.76 -0.35 -0.73
N GLY A 43 13.30 -1.59 -0.49
CA GLY A 43 12.45 -2.33 -1.42
C GLY A 43 11.13 -1.61 -1.70
N ARG A 44 10.45 -1.12 -0.66
CA ARG A 44 9.21 -0.34 -0.82
C ARG A 44 9.44 0.97 -1.58
N ALA A 45 10.55 1.67 -1.30
CA ALA A 45 10.89 2.90 -2.01
C ALA A 45 11.16 2.66 -3.51
N LEU A 46 11.89 1.58 -3.85
CA LEU A 46 12.13 1.19 -5.25
C LEU A 46 10.84 0.81 -5.96
N THR A 47 9.99 0.01 -5.34
CA THR A 47 8.69 -0.37 -5.90
C THR A 47 7.83 0.87 -6.16
N ALA A 48 7.73 1.77 -5.17
CA ALA A 48 6.96 3.01 -5.31
C ALA A 48 7.51 3.91 -6.43
N ALA A 49 8.83 4.04 -6.57
CA ALA A 49 9.46 4.81 -7.65
C ALA A 49 9.13 4.21 -9.02
N ARG A 50 9.21 2.88 -9.17
CA ARG A 50 8.88 2.21 -10.44
C ARG A 50 7.40 2.36 -10.82
N LEU A 51 6.51 2.32 -9.84
CA LEU A 51 5.09 2.56 -10.06
C LEU A 51 4.82 4.02 -10.44
N ALA A 52 5.53 4.97 -9.82
CA ALA A 52 5.42 6.39 -10.14
C ALA A 52 5.89 6.72 -11.55
N ASP A 53 6.96 6.09 -12.05
CA ASP A 53 7.44 6.28 -13.43
C ASP A 53 6.41 5.85 -14.50
N GLN A 54 5.52 4.93 -14.15
CA GLN A 54 4.44 4.43 -15.03
C GLN A 54 3.09 5.09 -14.73
N ALA A 55 3.07 6.04 -13.81
CA ALA A 55 1.86 6.67 -13.34
C ALA A 55 1.21 7.52 -14.44
N LEU A 56 -0.05 7.26 -14.71
CA LEU A 56 -0.89 8.07 -15.59
C LEU A 56 -1.81 8.95 -14.73
N PRO A 57 -1.79 10.28 -14.87
CA PRO A 57 -2.73 11.15 -14.19
C PRO A 57 -4.18 10.77 -14.52
N ILE A 58 -5.05 10.79 -13.51
CA ILE A 58 -6.46 10.40 -13.69
C ILE A 58 -7.20 11.33 -14.65
N THR A 59 -6.81 12.60 -14.70
CA THR A 59 -7.36 13.60 -15.62
C THR A 59 -7.06 13.27 -17.08
N ASP A 60 -5.82 12.86 -17.38
CA ASP A 60 -5.40 12.47 -18.73
C ASP A 60 -6.09 11.17 -19.16
N PHE A 61 -6.30 10.28 -18.23
CA PHE A 61 -7.06 9.05 -18.47
C PHE A 61 -8.52 9.35 -18.77
N ALA A 62 -9.15 10.23 -18.00
CA ALA A 62 -10.52 10.66 -18.24
C ALA A 62 -10.71 11.29 -19.64
N ALA A 63 -9.75 12.10 -20.08
CA ALA A 63 -9.75 12.69 -21.42
C ALA A 63 -9.65 11.60 -22.51
N LYS A 64 -8.71 10.64 -22.36
CA LYS A 64 -8.54 9.51 -23.30
C LYS A 64 -9.76 8.61 -23.38
N LEU A 65 -10.48 8.41 -22.26
CA LEU A 65 -11.74 7.67 -22.25
C LEU A 65 -12.82 8.36 -23.07
N GLY A 66 -12.80 9.69 -23.19
CA GLY A 66 -13.71 10.45 -24.05
C GLY A 66 -13.42 10.27 -25.54
N GLU A 67 -12.15 10.14 -25.93
CA GLU A 67 -11.74 9.96 -27.33
C GLU A 67 -11.99 8.52 -27.85
N LYS A 68 -11.74 7.52 -27.01
CA LYS A 68 -11.91 6.10 -27.32
C LYS A 68 -12.73 5.44 -26.23
N ALA A 69 -14.05 5.67 -26.26
CA ALA A 69 -14.96 5.08 -25.27
C ALA A 69 -14.91 3.54 -25.35
N PRO A 70 -14.41 2.85 -24.32
CA PRO A 70 -14.48 1.41 -24.25
C PRO A 70 -15.95 0.96 -24.11
N GLN A 71 -16.20 -0.30 -24.44
CA GLN A 71 -17.52 -0.89 -24.19
C GLN A 71 -17.79 -0.84 -22.68
N ARG A 72 -19.02 -0.47 -22.30
CA ARG A 72 -19.46 -0.39 -20.91
C ARG A 72 -20.38 -1.56 -20.57
N GLY A 73 -20.10 -2.21 -19.45
CA GLY A 73 -20.97 -3.19 -18.83
C GLY A 73 -21.72 -2.56 -17.64
N PRO A 74 -22.89 -3.10 -17.24
CA PRO A 74 -23.62 -2.57 -16.10
C PRO A 74 -22.85 -2.72 -14.79
N GLY A 75 -23.09 -1.82 -13.84
CA GLY A 75 -22.58 -1.90 -12.48
C GLY A 75 -21.46 -0.90 -12.16
N VAL A 76 -20.95 -1.02 -10.92
CA VAL A 76 -19.91 -0.17 -10.33
C VAL A 76 -18.66 -0.98 -10.12
N GLY A 77 -17.52 -0.48 -10.61
CA GLY A 77 -16.21 -1.05 -10.36
C GLY A 77 -15.34 -0.10 -9.52
N LEU A 78 -14.89 -0.59 -8.38
CA LEU A 78 -14.01 0.12 -7.44
C LEU A 78 -12.58 -0.34 -7.64
N TYR A 79 -11.71 0.51 -8.15
CA TYR A 79 -10.30 0.22 -8.38
C TYR A 79 -9.47 0.86 -7.27
N LEU A 80 -8.91 0.03 -6.40
CA LEU A 80 -8.12 0.51 -5.26
C LEU A 80 -6.72 0.91 -5.70
N GLY A 81 -6.31 2.09 -5.27
CA GLY A 81 -4.99 2.66 -5.50
C GLY A 81 -4.44 3.35 -4.25
N SER A 82 -3.14 3.60 -4.24
CA SER A 82 -2.48 4.32 -3.15
C SER A 82 -2.58 5.84 -3.26
N ASN A 83 -2.88 6.35 -4.47
CA ASN A 83 -3.02 7.78 -4.75
C ASN A 83 -4.26 7.99 -5.62
N PRO A 84 -5.22 8.82 -5.20
CA PRO A 84 -6.44 9.06 -5.95
C PRO A 84 -6.21 9.82 -7.27
N ASP A 85 -5.13 10.59 -7.38
CA ASP A 85 -4.81 11.41 -8.57
C ASP A 85 -4.17 10.61 -9.71
N VAL A 86 -3.91 9.34 -9.46
CA VAL A 86 -3.22 8.44 -10.39
C VAL A 86 -4.10 7.24 -10.71
N VAL A 87 -4.11 6.85 -11.98
CA VAL A 87 -4.82 5.65 -12.42
C VAL A 87 -4.19 4.40 -11.81
N PRO A 88 -4.92 3.60 -11.03
CA PRO A 88 -4.43 2.33 -10.53
C PRO A 88 -4.00 1.40 -11.66
N GLN A 89 -2.91 0.67 -11.47
CA GLN A 89 -2.45 -0.28 -12.48
C GLN A 89 -3.47 -1.40 -12.75
N SER A 90 -4.28 -1.76 -11.74
CA SER A 90 -5.41 -2.69 -11.90
C SER A 90 -6.43 -2.18 -12.93
N LEU A 91 -6.75 -0.88 -12.93
CA LEU A 91 -7.65 -0.27 -13.92
C LEU A 91 -7.03 -0.28 -15.31
N SER A 92 -5.76 0.11 -15.43
CA SER A 92 -5.04 0.10 -16.71
C SER A 92 -4.92 -1.31 -17.29
N SER A 93 -4.63 -2.32 -16.45
CA SER A 93 -4.54 -3.72 -16.85
C SER A 93 -5.90 -4.28 -17.21
N HIS A 94 -6.94 -3.99 -16.44
CA HIS A 94 -8.30 -4.41 -16.76
C HIS A 94 -8.73 -3.88 -18.14
N LEU A 95 -8.56 -2.59 -18.39
CA LEU A 95 -8.92 -1.99 -19.68
C LEU A 95 -8.13 -2.59 -20.84
N ARG A 96 -6.82 -2.85 -20.63
CA ARG A 96 -5.96 -3.43 -21.68
C ARG A 96 -6.37 -4.83 -22.08
N HIS A 97 -6.78 -5.65 -21.13
CA HIS A 97 -7.07 -7.06 -21.36
C HIS A 97 -8.55 -7.34 -21.63
N ALA A 98 -9.47 -6.79 -20.84
CA ALA A 98 -10.90 -7.00 -20.99
C ALA A 98 -11.52 -6.11 -22.08
N ARG A 99 -10.96 -4.90 -22.32
CA ARG A 99 -11.48 -3.89 -23.25
C ARG A 99 -12.92 -3.43 -22.94
N VAL A 100 -13.41 -3.78 -21.77
CA VAL A 100 -14.73 -3.43 -21.23
C VAL A 100 -14.51 -2.81 -19.88
N LEU A 101 -15.23 -1.76 -19.55
CA LEU A 101 -15.25 -1.16 -18.20
C LEU A 101 -16.67 -1.20 -17.64
N PRO A 102 -16.85 -1.18 -16.32
CA PRO A 102 -18.14 -0.92 -15.70
C PRO A 102 -18.72 0.43 -16.13
N GLU A 103 -20.03 0.59 -16.06
CA GLU A 103 -20.70 1.86 -16.34
C GLU A 103 -20.15 2.97 -15.48
N HIS A 104 -19.96 2.69 -14.20
CA HIS A 104 -19.34 3.59 -13.23
C HIS A 104 -18.00 3.02 -12.75
N VAL A 105 -16.94 3.76 -13.02
CA VAL A 105 -15.56 3.42 -12.60
C VAL A 105 -15.18 4.35 -11.46
N CYS A 106 -14.92 3.78 -10.31
CA CYS A 106 -14.50 4.51 -9.13
C CYS A 106 -13.04 4.19 -8.81
N VAL A 107 -12.17 5.20 -8.82
CA VAL A 107 -10.81 5.09 -8.29
C VAL A 107 -10.87 5.45 -6.82
N LEU A 108 -10.54 4.48 -5.96
CA LEU A 108 -10.62 4.62 -4.52
C LEU A 108 -9.22 4.61 -3.90
N ALA A 109 -8.93 5.62 -3.10
CA ALA A 109 -7.74 5.68 -2.25
C ALA A 109 -8.14 5.77 -0.78
N VAL A 110 -7.35 5.13 0.08
CA VAL A 110 -7.50 5.21 1.54
C VAL A 110 -6.28 5.93 2.09
N GLU A 111 -6.49 7.05 2.75
CA GLU A 111 -5.45 7.84 3.42
C GLU A 111 -5.58 7.74 4.93
N VAL A 112 -4.49 7.36 5.60
CA VAL A 112 -4.42 7.34 7.06
C VAL A 112 -3.69 8.58 7.54
N HIS A 113 -4.42 9.41 8.31
CA HIS A 113 -3.89 10.65 8.86
C HIS A 113 -3.21 10.44 10.21
N SER A 114 -2.34 11.38 10.60
CA SER A 114 -1.63 11.37 11.89
C SER A 114 -2.51 11.71 13.10
N ARG A 115 -3.80 12.04 12.91
CA ARG A 115 -4.80 12.24 13.97
C ARG A 115 -5.46 10.91 14.35
N PRO A 116 -5.85 10.71 15.64
CA PRO A 116 -6.44 9.44 16.09
C PRO A 116 -7.71 9.08 15.34
N HIS A 117 -8.63 10.03 15.22
CA HIS A 117 -9.93 9.86 14.56
C HIS A 117 -10.17 10.96 13.52
N VAL A 118 -10.85 10.59 12.43
CA VAL A 118 -11.39 11.51 11.44
C VAL A 118 -12.91 11.62 11.67
N PRO A 119 -13.51 12.84 11.75
CA PRO A 119 -14.95 13.01 11.80
C PRO A 119 -15.64 12.33 10.62
N GLU A 120 -16.83 11.77 10.86
CA GLU A 120 -17.56 11.02 9.82
C GLU A 120 -17.81 11.83 8.55
N GLU A 121 -18.07 13.12 8.71
CA GLU A 121 -18.31 14.09 7.62
C GLU A 121 -17.09 14.29 6.70
N GLU A 122 -15.87 14.06 7.21
CA GLU A 122 -14.61 14.22 6.48
C GLU A 122 -14.05 12.87 5.97
N ARG A 123 -14.66 11.74 6.38
CA ARG A 123 -14.12 10.41 6.08
C ARG A 123 -14.19 10.06 4.61
N LEU A 124 -15.28 10.40 3.95
CA LEU A 124 -15.47 10.06 2.55
C LEU A 124 -15.62 11.34 1.72
N THR A 125 -14.80 11.45 0.69
CA THR A 125 -14.94 12.48 -0.34
C THR A 125 -15.11 11.83 -1.70
N ALA A 126 -15.93 12.44 -2.56
CA ALA A 126 -16.24 11.92 -3.88
C ALA A 126 -16.24 13.04 -4.90
N ASP A 127 -15.39 12.95 -5.90
CA ASP A 127 -15.32 13.88 -7.01
C ASP A 127 -15.73 13.16 -8.31
N ARG A 128 -16.71 13.73 -9.00
CA ARG A 128 -17.13 13.21 -10.28
C ARG A 128 -16.27 13.78 -11.39
N LEU A 129 -15.59 12.88 -12.09
CA LEU A 129 -14.85 13.22 -13.30
C LEU A 129 -15.70 12.97 -14.56
N ALA A 130 -15.11 13.18 -15.74
CA ALA A 130 -15.80 12.94 -16.99
C ALA A 130 -16.05 11.43 -17.26
N ASN A 131 -17.00 11.12 -18.14
CA ASN A 131 -17.19 9.79 -18.73
C ASN A 131 -17.48 8.65 -17.72
N GLY A 132 -18.26 8.92 -16.65
CA GLY A 132 -18.60 7.90 -15.65
C GLY A 132 -17.47 7.48 -14.73
N LEU A 133 -16.41 8.29 -14.68
CA LEU A 133 -15.27 8.12 -13.78
C LEU A 133 -15.50 8.92 -12.49
N TRP A 134 -15.25 8.29 -11.35
CA TRP A 134 -15.33 8.89 -10.03
C TRP A 134 -13.98 8.72 -9.30
N GLN A 135 -13.64 9.71 -8.54
CA GLN A 135 -12.50 9.70 -7.63
C GLN A 135 -13.04 9.69 -6.20
N LEU A 136 -12.77 8.63 -5.47
CA LEU A 136 -13.20 8.44 -4.10
C LEU A 136 -11.99 8.43 -3.18
N LYS A 137 -12.11 9.08 -2.04
CA LYS A 137 -11.06 9.12 -1.04
C LYS A 137 -11.65 8.86 0.33
N ILE A 138 -11.14 7.85 1.02
CA ILE A 138 -11.48 7.54 2.39
C ILE A 138 -10.35 8.04 3.29
N ASN A 139 -10.67 8.96 4.18
CA ASN A 139 -9.75 9.53 5.16
C ASN A 139 -10.01 8.87 6.52
N LEU A 140 -9.01 8.24 7.09
CA LEU A 140 -9.10 7.57 8.38
C LEU A 140 -8.03 8.10 9.35
N GLY A 141 -8.34 8.09 10.63
CA GLY A 141 -7.36 8.28 11.67
C GLY A 141 -6.59 6.98 11.94
N PHE A 142 -5.44 7.08 12.59
CA PHE A 142 -4.63 5.88 12.84
C PHE A 142 -5.25 4.89 13.85
N THR A 143 -6.33 5.30 14.56
CA THR A 143 -7.09 4.44 15.49
C THR A 143 -8.42 3.98 14.87
N ASP A 144 -8.82 4.56 13.73
CA ASP A 144 -10.06 4.19 13.06
C ASP A 144 -9.95 2.79 12.45
N ASP A 145 -11.05 2.06 12.49
CA ASP A 145 -11.12 0.75 11.86
C ASP A 145 -11.22 0.90 10.34
N VAL A 146 -10.39 0.16 9.63
CA VAL A 146 -10.35 0.22 8.16
C VAL A 146 -11.37 -0.77 7.61
N ASP A 147 -12.55 -0.27 7.23
CA ASP A 147 -13.63 -1.07 6.64
C ASP A 147 -14.21 -0.32 5.44
N VAL A 148 -13.66 -0.58 4.27
CA VAL A 148 -14.03 0.11 3.04
C VAL A 148 -15.49 -0.11 2.66
N PRO A 149 -16.04 -1.33 2.68
CA PRO A 149 -17.46 -1.55 2.41
C PRO A 149 -18.38 -0.78 3.37
N ALA A 150 -18.05 -0.75 4.66
CA ALA A 150 -18.86 -0.04 5.64
C ALA A 150 -18.82 1.49 5.44
N GLU A 151 -17.66 2.06 5.10
CA GLU A 151 -17.54 3.49 4.80
C GLU A 151 -18.33 3.88 3.54
N LEU A 152 -18.28 3.06 2.49
CA LEU A 152 -19.06 3.27 1.27
C LEU A 152 -20.57 3.12 1.50
N ALA A 153 -20.98 2.17 2.36
CA ALA A 153 -22.40 1.99 2.71
C ALA A 153 -22.96 3.18 3.50
N ARG A 154 -22.14 3.84 4.34
CA ARG A 154 -22.57 5.00 5.13
C ARG A 154 -22.77 6.27 4.30
N GLY A 155 -21.82 6.63 3.45
CA GLY A 155 -21.83 7.92 2.76
C GLY A 155 -21.68 7.83 1.25
N GLY A 156 -21.24 6.69 0.71
CA GLY A 156 -20.94 6.57 -0.71
C GLY A 156 -22.12 6.80 -1.62
N THR A 157 -23.27 6.21 -1.30
CA THR A 157 -24.48 6.36 -2.09
C THR A 157 -25.04 7.79 -2.02
N GLU A 158 -24.98 8.42 -0.86
CA GLU A 158 -25.44 9.80 -0.68
C GLU A 158 -24.60 10.80 -1.50
N LEU A 159 -23.27 10.63 -1.49
CA LEU A 159 -22.35 11.52 -2.20
C LEU A 159 -22.34 11.31 -3.71
N THR A 160 -22.54 10.09 -4.18
CA THR A 160 -22.36 9.75 -5.61
C THR A 160 -23.65 9.43 -6.33
N GLY A 161 -24.71 9.05 -5.61
CA GLY A 161 -25.93 8.48 -6.19
C GLY A 161 -25.77 7.05 -6.73
N LEU A 162 -24.63 6.39 -6.46
CA LEU A 162 -24.32 5.04 -6.93
C LEU A 162 -24.65 3.99 -5.86
N ASP A 163 -25.11 2.81 -6.30
CA ASP A 163 -25.31 1.67 -5.41
C ASP A 163 -24.04 0.83 -5.32
N PHE A 164 -23.44 0.78 -4.14
CA PHE A 164 -22.23 0.01 -3.86
C PHE A 164 -22.50 -1.41 -3.34
N THR A 165 -23.76 -1.80 -3.15
CA THR A 165 -24.13 -3.11 -2.57
C THR A 165 -23.58 -4.28 -3.39
N ASN A 166 -23.59 -4.14 -4.73
CA ASN A 166 -23.09 -5.14 -5.66
C ASN A 166 -21.88 -4.62 -6.46
N ALA A 167 -21.11 -3.73 -5.88
CA ALA A 167 -19.91 -3.21 -6.53
C ALA A 167 -18.79 -4.26 -6.57
N SER A 168 -18.01 -4.25 -7.66
CA SER A 168 -16.83 -5.11 -7.81
C SER A 168 -15.59 -4.37 -7.35
N TYR A 169 -14.87 -4.92 -6.37
CA TYR A 169 -13.60 -4.39 -5.88
C TYR A 169 -12.45 -4.97 -6.68
N VAL A 170 -11.67 -4.13 -7.34
CA VAL A 170 -10.55 -4.56 -8.19
C VAL A 170 -9.24 -4.10 -7.58
N LEU A 171 -8.44 -5.06 -7.16
CA LEU A 171 -7.14 -4.85 -6.54
C LEU A 171 -5.99 -5.16 -7.50
N GLY A 172 -4.92 -4.40 -7.40
CA GLY A 172 -3.65 -4.75 -8.02
C GLY A 172 -2.81 -5.58 -7.05
N ARG A 173 -2.52 -6.84 -7.43
CA ARG A 173 -1.57 -7.67 -6.69
C ARG A 173 -0.18 -7.53 -7.29
N GLU A 174 0.71 -6.84 -6.59
CA GLU A 174 2.09 -6.64 -7.03
C GLU A 174 2.84 -7.99 -7.01
N THR A 175 3.32 -8.41 -8.16
CA THR A 175 4.23 -9.55 -8.28
C THR A 175 5.60 -9.02 -8.67
N LEU A 176 6.54 -9.09 -7.73
CA LEU A 176 7.90 -8.60 -7.97
C LEU A 176 8.69 -9.60 -8.79
N ARG A 177 9.38 -9.11 -9.82
CA ARG A 177 10.34 -9.84 -10.60
C ARG A 177 11.73 -9.23 -10.39
N VAL A 178 12.64 -10.02 -9.82
CA VAL A 178 14.04 -9.63 -9.67
C VAL A 178 14.67 -9.54 -11.07
N THR A 179 15.31 -8.41 -11.37
CA THR A 179 16.01 -8.17 -12.64
C THR A 179 17.41 -7.65 -12.38
N ASP A 180 18.27 -7.64 -13.40
CA ASP A 180 19.64 -7.11 -13.29
C ASP A 180 19.70 -5.56 -13.31
N ARG A 181 18.57 -4.89 -13.07
CA ARG A 181 18.54 -3.43 -13.02
C ARG A 181 19.14 -2.91 -11.71
N PRO A 182 19.83 -1.75 -11.72
CA PRO A 182 20.41 -1.18 -10.51
C PRO A 182 19.31 -0.81 -9.49
N GLY A 183 19.41 -1.35 -8.32
CA GLY A 183 18.45 -1.13 -7.22
C GLY A 183 19.07 -1.51 -5.88
N MET A 184 18.97 -2.77 -5.50
CA MET A 184 19.60 -3.37 -4.33
C MET A 184 20.55 -4.50 -4.76
N ALA A 185 21.38 -4.99 -3.79
CA ALA A 185 22.09 -6.25 -4.02
C ALA A 185 21.08 -7.40 -4.19
N GLN A 186 21.28 -8.28 -5.16
CA GLN A 186 20.35 -9.34 -5.55
C GLN A 186 19.85 -10.19 -4.38
N TRP A 187 20.72 -10.54 -3.42
CA TRP A 187 20.30 -11.30 -2.24
C TRP A 187 19.31 -10.52 -1.34
N ARG A 188 19.41 -9.18 -1.27
CA ARG A 188 18.46 -8.32 -0.56
C ARG A 188 17.13 -8.23 -1.30
N GLU A 189 17.15 -8.23 -2.63
CA GLU A 189 15.93 -8.28 -3.46
C GLU A 189 15.16 -9.58 -3.21
N HIS A 190 15.86 -10.71 -3.17
CA HIS A 190 15.25 -12.00 -2.81
C HIS A 190 14.65 -11.97 -1.41
N LEU A 191 15.37 -11.40 -0.42
CA LEU A 191 14.85 -11.25 0.93
C LEU A 191 13.59 -10.39 0.94
N PHE A 192 13.59 -9.26 0.20
CA PHE A 192 12.43 -8.38 0.08
C PHE A 192 11.22 -9.09 -0.55
N VAL A 193 11.42 -9.88 -1.60
CA VAL A 193 10.35 -10.68 -2.23
C VAL A 193 9.74 -11.66 -1.23
N VAL A 194 10.56 -12.33 -0.41
CA VAL A 194 10.07 -13.24 0.64
C VAL A 194 9.27 -12.46 1.68
N MET A 195 9.74 -11.30 2.12
CA MET A 195 9.03 -10.45 3.09
C MET A 195 7.69 -9.97 2.52
N LEU A 196 7.66 -9.53 1.26
CA LEU A 196 6.44 -9.04 0.62
C LEU A 196 5.39 -10.16 0.47
N ARG A 197 5.80 -11.37 0.13
CA ARG A 197 4.89 -12.53 0.05
C ARG A 197 4.22 -12.88 1.37
N ASN A 198 4.86 -12.56 2.49
CA ASN A 198 4.34 -12.81 3.83
C ASN A 198 3.68 -11.56 4.46
N ALA A 199 3.59 -10.46 3.74
CA ALA A 199 2.86 -9.27 4.20
C ALA A 199 1.35 -9.48 4.10
N THR A 200 0.60 -8.75 4.92
CA THR A 200 -0.87 -8.76 4.87
C THR A 200 -1.34 -8.29 3.48
N THR A 201 -2.29 -9.00 2.90
CA THR A 201 -2.89 -8.67 1.62
C THR A 201 -3.85 -7.48 1.76
N ALA A 202 -4.04 -6.73 0.67
CA ALA A 202 -4.85 -5.52 0.69
C ALA A 202 -6.36 -5.82 0.90
N ASP A 203 -6.84 -6.94 0.36
CA ASP A 203 -8.22 -7.41 0.55
C ASP A 203 -8.54 -7.66 2.03
N ALA A 204 -7.65 -8.36 2.73
CA ALA A 204 -7.80 -8.61 4.16
C ALA A 204 -7.68 -7.31 4.98
N PHE A 205 -6.78 -6.41 4.60
CA PHE A 205 -6.59 -5.13 5.30
C PHE A 205 -7.81 -4.21 5.17
N PHE A 206 -8.43 -4.14 4.00
CA PHE A 206 -9.59 -3.30 3.72
C PHE A 206 -10.93 -3.98 4.01
N LYS A 207 -10.93 -5.21 4.54
CA LYS A 207 -12.11 -6.04 4.84
C LYS A 207 -13.06 -6.22 3.65
N LEU A 208 -12.49 -6.40 2.46
CA LEU A 208 -13.29 -6.53 1.25
C LEU A 208 -14.01 -7.89 1.20
N PRO A 209 -15.27 -7.95 0.71
CA PRO A 209 -16.00 -9.20 0.55
C PRO A 209 -15.35 -10.06 -0.56
N PRO A 210 -14.94 -11.30 -0.26
CA PRO A 210 -14.21 -12.15 -1.23
C PRO A 210 -14.99 -12.40 -2.52
N GLU A 211 -16.31 -12.52 -2.43
CA GLU A 211 -17.17 -12.80 -3.60
C GLU A 211 -17.27 -11.61 -4.57
N GLN A 212 -16.95 -10.40 -4.11
CA GLN A 212 -16.99 -9.17 -4.91
C GLN A 212 -15.58 -8.67 -5.25
N THR A 213 -14.53 -9.37 -4.84
CA THR A 213 -13.15 -8.93 -5.00
C THR A 213 -12.45 -9.66 -6.15
N ILE A 214 -11.84 -8.88 -7.03
CA ILE A 214 -11.04 -9.37 -8.17
C ILE A 214 -9.60 -8.91 -7.96
N GLU A 215 -8.66 -9.85 -7.89
CA GLU A 215 -7.24 -9.55 -7.87
C GLU A 215 -6.63 -9.63 -9.28
N LEU A 216 -6.03 -8.54 -9.72
CA LEU A 216 -5.29 -8.49 -10.98
C LEU A 216 -3.79 -8.47 -10.71
N GLY A 217 -3.08 -9.47 -11.21
CA GLY A 217 -1.63 -9.54 -11.11
C GLY A 217 -0.95 -8.41 -11.89
N VAL A 218 -0.17 -7.60 -11.18
CA VAL A 218 0.64 -6.52 -11.77
C VAL A 218 2.10 -6.87 -11.57
N GLN A 219 2.85 -7.05 -12.64
CA GLN A 219 4.28 -7.34 -12.57
C GLN A 219 5.07 -6.04 -12.43
N VAL A 220 5.89 -5.98 -11.39
CA VAL A 220 6.83 -4.88 -11.13
C VAL A 220 8.25 -5.44 -11.15
N GLU A 221 9.11 -4.90 -12.00
CA GLU A 221 10.52 -5.26 -12.08
C GLU A 221 11.33 -4.42 -11.09
N ILE A 222 12.16 -5.08 -10.27
CA ILE A 222 13.04 -4.43 -9.28
C ILE A 222 14.49 -4.85 -9.52
#